data_f5e5747c544b0d68ffcf7abf7d68e68a
#
_entry.id   f5e5747c544b0d68ffcf7abf7d68e68a
#
_cell.length_a   1.000
_cell.length_b   1.000
_cell.length_c   1.000
_cell.angle_alpha   90.00
_cell.angle_beta   90.00
_cell.angle_gamma   90.00
#
_symmetry.space_group_name_H-M   'P 1'
#
loop_
_entity.id
_entity.type
_entity.pdbx_description
1 polymer ?
#
loop_
_entity_poly.entity_id
_entity_poly.type
_entity_poly.pdbx_seq_one_letter_code
_entity_poly.pdbx_strand_id
1 'polypeptide(L)'
;PASAQQTPPEPPSPAWIQEFNSLPEATRKSYIDQFRKAEQLFAQKRTMECLFSLTELEKLYAGNPGLYNLRGACYIEIRNIEKALENFEKAQKLDPSNLTIQFNLAEAHYVNHDYARALKAFTELLPPFKDNPGMTPLLQFKRYICARKLDNRPLAKELENLYGPMDDTPYYYCTQAIIKFMGGDKDAAQEQLLSAIRIHGGTSAIQAFTDAMTEAGILPSPYGQTVPTEQPAKTGLEKRR
;
A
#
# COMPACT_ATOMS: atom_id res chain seq x y z
N PRO A 1 48.73 -8.31 8.69
CA PRO A 1 47.90 -7.29 9.28
C PRO A 1 46.55 -7.29 8.58
N ALA A 2 45.51 -7.70 9.32
CA ALA A 2 44.16 -7.73 8.83
C ALA A 2 43.64 -6.27 8.80
N SER A 3 43.25 -5.79 7.62
CA SER A 3 42.56 -4.51 7.46
C SER A 3 41.20 -4.59 8.16
N ALA A 4 41.03 -3.84 9.21
CA ALA A 4 39.73 -3.63 9.82
C ALA A 4 38.83 -2.93 8.77
N GLN A 5 37.82 -3.64 8.27
CA GLN A 5 36.77 -3.06 7.46
C GLN A 5 36.01 -2.09 8.37
N GLN A 6 36.18 -0.80 8.13
CA GLN A 6 35.37 0.25 8.74
C GLN A 6 33.95 0.09 8.20
N THR A 7 33.02 -0.29 9.06
CA THR A 7 31.59 -0.20 8.76
C THR A 7 31.27 1.25 8.37
N PRO A 8 30.53 1.49 7.26
CA PRO A 8 30.08 2.84 6.91
C PRO A 8 29.34 3.48 8.11
N PRO A 9 29.52 4.78 8.36
CA PRO A 9 28.80 5.45 9.42
C PRO A 9 27.28 5.28 9.21
N GLU A 10 26.59 4.93 10.26
CA GLU A 10 25.12 4.87 10.23
C GLU A 10 24.56 6.22 9.78
N PRO A 11 23.54 6.23 8.91
CA PRO A 11 22.90 7.47 8.50
C PRO A 11 22.35 8.21 9.73
N PRO A 12 22.44 9.55 9.77
CA PRO A 12 21.96 10.32 10.91
C PRO A 12 20.49 10.04 11.17
N SER A 13 20.14 9.87 12.43
CA SER A 13 18.74 9.67 12.85
C SER A 13 17.85 10.78 12.30
N PRO A 14 16.64 10.47 11.80
CA PRO A 14 15.71 11.47 11.32
C PRO A 14 15.47 12.60 12.33
N ALA A 15 15.29 13.83 11.86
CA ALA A 15 15.15 15.00 12.71
C ALA A 15 14.07 14.86 13.79
N TRP A 16 12.95 14.24 13.45
CA TRP A 16 11.84 14.00 14.36
C TRP A 16 12.23 13.16 15.60
N ILE A 17 13.20 12.25 15.45
CA ILE A 17 13.69 11.42 16.59
C ILE A 17 14.48 12.31 17.55
N GLN A 18 15.32 13.22 17.05
CA GLN A 18 16.09 14.14 17.88
C GLN A 18 15.15 15.10 18.64
N GLU A 19 14.14 15.63 17.94
CA GLU A 19 13.13 16.48 18.56
C GLU A 19 12.34 15.74 19.63
N PHE A 20 11.89 14.52 19.34
CA PHE A 20 11.18 13.69 20.31
C PHE A 20 12.04 13.41 21.54
N ASN A 21 13.32 13.10 21.36
CA ASN A 21 14.24 12.83 22.45
C ASN A 21 14.54 14.07 23.32
N SER A 22 14.33 15.27 22.79
CA SER A 22 14.47 16.53 23.56
C SER A 22 13.28 16.83 24.48
N LEU A 23 12.14 16.14 24.31
CA LEU A 23 10.98 16.31 25.17
C LEU A 23 11.27 15.80 26.59
N PRO A 24 10.57 16.34 27.63
CA PRO A 24 10.65 15.82 28.99
C PRO A 24 10.33 14.32 29.03
N GLU A 25 11.07 13.57 29.87
CA GLU A 25 10.94 12.11 29.98
C GLU A 25 9.50 11.66 30.25
N ALA A 26 8.82 12.35 31.16
CA ALA A 26 7.41 12.06 31.46
C ALA A 26 6.50 12.20 30.24
N THR A 27 6.74 13.22 29.39
CA THR A 27 5.99 13.44 28.15
C THR A 27 6.27 12.34 27.15
N ARG A 28 7.54 11.96 26.96
CA ARG A 28 7.92 10.87 26.05
C ARG A 28 7.29 9.54 26.45
N LYS A 29 7.36 9.21 27.75
CA LYS A 29 6.74 7.98 28.28
C LYS A 29 5.23 7.99 28.06
N SER A 30 4.56 9.07 28.41
CA SER A 30 3.11 9.23 28.20
C SER A 30 2.75 9.10 26.71
N TYR A 31 3.52 9.71 25.82
CA TYR A 31 3.31 9.63 24.36
C TYR A 31 3.44 8.19 23.87
N ILE A 32 4.50 7.48 24.24
CA ILE A 32 4.74 6.09 23.81
C ILE A 32 3.59 5.16 24.28
N ASP A 33 3.16 5.30 25.54
CA ASP A 33 2.09 4.46 26.09
C ASP A 33 0.75 4.73 25.39
N GLN A 34 0.43 6.00 25.12
CA GLN A 34 -0.78 6.38 24.40
C GLN A 34 -0.72 5.97 22.91
N PHE A 35 0.44 6.08 22.26
CA PHE A 35 0.59 5.66 20.86
C PHE A 35 0.41 4.15 20.73
N ARG A 36 1.01 3.35 21.61
CA ARG A 36 0.79 1.89 21.68
C ARG A 36 -0.69 1.53 21.87
N LYS A 37 -1.40 2.30 22.70
CA LYS A 37 -2.85 2.13 22.87
C LYS A 37 -3.62 2.43 21.59
N ALA A 38 -3.24 3.48 20.83
CA ALA A 38 -3.84 3.78 19.55
C ALA A 38 -3.61 2.65 18.53
N GLU A 39 -2.40 2.07 18.47
CA GLU A 39 -2.11 0.90 17.63
C GLU A 39 -2.99 -0.31 18.01
N GLN A 40 -3.19 -0.57 19.31
CA GLN A 40 -4.08 -1.62 19.77
C GLN A 40 -5.55 -1.38 19.37
N LEU A 41 -6.03 -0.14 19.46
CA LEU A 41 -7.38 0.23 19.03
C LEU A 41 -7.56 -0.01 17.51
N PHE A 42 -6.57 0.34 16.72
CA PHE A 42 -6.57 0.06 15.28
C PHE A 42 -6.60 -1.45 14.99
N ALA A 43 -5.74 -2.23 15.64
CA ALA A 43 -5.71 -3.69 15.49
C ALA A 43 -7.06 -4.34 15.89
N GLN A 44 -7.77 -3.77 16.86
CA GLN A 44 -9.11 -4.20 17.26
C GLN A 44 -10.25 -3.69 16.36
N LYS A 45 -9.94 -3.00 15.25
CA LYS A 45 -10.91 -2.36 14.34
C LYS A 45 -11.77 -1.27 15.00
N ARG A 46 -11.30 -0.71 16.13
CA ARG A 46 -11.93 0.42 16.82
C ARG A 46 -11.43 1.74 16.25
N THR A 47 -11.66 1.92 14.95
CA THR A 47 -11.04 2.97 14.13
C THR A 47 -11.38 4.38 14.60
N MET A 48 -12.62 4.65 15.02
CA MET A 48 -13.00 5.99 15.50
C MET A 48 -12.32 6.36 16.83
N GLU A 49 -12.15 5.40 17.72
CA GLU A 49 -11.44 5.61 19.00
C GLU A 49 -9.94 5.78 18.77
N CYS A 50 -9.38 5.05 17.80
CA CYS A 50 -8.01 5.27 17.36
C CYS A 50 -7.81 6.70 16.84
N LEU A 51 -8.68 7.18 15.94
CA LEU A 51 -8.63 8.56 15.42
C LEU A 51 -8.71 9.61 16.52
N PHE A 52 -9.59 9.42 17.50
CA PHE A 52 -9.68 10.30 18.67
C PHE A 52 -8.36 10.30 19.48
N SER A 53 -7.83 9.11 19.77
CA SER A 53 -6.55 8.97 20.50
C SER A 53 -5.38 9.64 19.77
N LEU A 54 -5.32 9.51 18.43
CA LEU A 54 -4.30 10.15 17.61
C LEU A 54 -4.42 11.69 17.60
N THR A 55 -5.65 12.22 17.76
CA THR A 55 -5.86 13.68 17.88
C THR A 55 -5.31 14.21 19.20
N GLU A 56 -5.46 13.48 20.30
CA GLU A 56 -4.87 13.84 21.61
C GLU A 56 -3.34 13.71 21.59
N LEU A 57 -2.81 12.67 20.94
CA LEU A 57 -1.37 12.49 20.77
C LEU A 57 -0.71 13.62 19.96
N GLU A 58 -1.38 14.14 18.93
CA GLU A 58 -0.86 15.26 18.14
C GLU A 58 -0.68 16.53 18.97
N LYS A 59 -1.52 16.75 19.98
CA LYS A 59 -1.38 17.89 20.92
C LYS A 59 -0.14 17.76 21.81
N LEU A 60 0.29 16.52 22.11
CA LEU A 60 1.49 16.27 22.89
C LEU A 60 2.76 16.42 22.06
N TYR A 61 2.77 15.84 20.86
CA TYR A 61 3.87 15.92 19.91
C TYR A 61 3.40 15.61 18.49
N ALA A 62 3.50 16.58 17.61
CA ALA A 62 3.05 16.50 16.22
C ALA A 62 4.16 16.05 15.23
N GLY A 63 5.40 15.87 15.71
CA GLY A 63 6.55 15.54 14.85
C GLY A 63 6.68 14.05 14.51
N ASN A 64 5.90 13.15 15.11
CA ASN A 64 6.02 11.72 14.86
C ASN A 64 5.35 11.29 13.54
N PRO A 65 6.11 10.80 12.53
CA PRO A 65 5.55 10.32 11.27
C PRO A 65 4.61 9.12 11.46
N GLY A 66 4.85 8.26 12.46
CA GLY A 66 4.01 7.12 12.78
C GLY A 66 2.57 7.51 13.16
N LEU A 67 2.39 8.67 13.79
CA LEU A 67 1.07 9.21 14.13
C LEU A 67 0.22 9.41 12.85
N TYR A 68 0.79 10.09 11.86
CA TYR A 68 0.08 10.38 10.61
C TYR A 68 -0.06 9.13 9.75
N ASN A 69 0.92 8.23 9.78
CA ASN A 69 0.82 6.94 9.10
C ASN A 69 -0.34 6.09 9.66
N LEU A 70 -0.46 5.97 10.97
CA LEU A 70 -1.57 5.26 11.59
C LEU A 70 -2.92 5.95 11.35
N ARG A 71 -2.95 7.29 11.37
CA ARG A 71 -4.16 8.06 11.05
C ARG A 71 -4.58 7.86 9.60
N GLY A 72 -3.63 7.83 8.65
CA GLY A 72 -3.88 7.50 7.25
C GLY A 72 -4.49 6.11 7.10
N ALA A 73 -3.94 5.10 7.79
CA ALA A 73 -4.49 3.75 7.80
C ALA A 73 -5.93 3.70 8.36
N CYS A 74 -6.21 4.47 9.43
CA CYS A 74 -7.58 4.62 9.94
C CYS A 74 -8.53 5.18 8.88
N TYR A 75 -8.09 6.17 8.11
CA TYR A 75 -8.92 6.75 7.04
C TYR A 75 -9.12 5.81 5.86
N ILE A 76 -8.15 4.95 5.53
CA ILE A 76 -8.36 3.84 4.56
C ILE A 76 -9.47 2.90 5.03
N GLU A 77 -9.45 2.48 6.30
CA GLU A 77 -10.47 1.58 6.87
C GLU A 77 -11.90 2.14 6.75
N ILE A 78 -12.07 3.44 6.92
CA ILE A 78 -13.38 4.10 6.78
C ILE A 78 -13.63 4.68 5.37
N ARG A 79 -12.82 4.30 4.39
CA ARG A 79 -12.93 4.68 2.97
C ARG A 79 -12.86 6.20 2.71
N ASN A 80 -12.23 6.96 3.59
CA ASN A 80 -11.94 8.38 3.35
C ASN A 80 -10.53 8.54 2.75
N ILE A 81 -10.42 8.24 1.46
CA ILE A 81 -9.12 8.13 0.79
C ILE A 81 -8.41 9.49 0.69
N GLU A 82 -9.16 10.58 0.54
CA GLU A 82 -8.61 11.94 0.50
C GLU A 82 -7.84 12.25 1.80
N LYS A 83 -8.47 12.06 2.96
CA LYS A 83 -7.81 12.25 4.26
C LYS A 83 -6.68 11.25 4.52
N ALA A 84 -6.78 10.03 3.99
CA ALA A 84 -5.70 9.07 4.09
C ALA A 84 -4.45 9.58 3.35
N LEU A 85 -4.60 10.03 2.11
CA LEU A 85 -3.51 10.61 1.30
C LEU A 85 -2.85 11.80 2.00
N GLU A 86 -3.65 12.77 2.49
CA GLU A 86 -3.11 13.93 3.23
C GLU A 86 -2.23 13.51 4.42
N ASN A 87 -2.67 12.49 5.17
CA ASN A 87 -1.93 12.02 6.33
C ASN A 87 -0.67 11.23 5.95
N PHE A 88 -0.74 10.35 4.94
CA PHE A 88 0.45 9.64 4.46
C PHE A 88 1.48 10.58 3.85
N GLU A 89 1.06 11.61 3.10
CA GLU A 89 1.97 12.64 2.58
C GLU A 89 2.64 13.43 3.72
N LYS A 90 1.89 13.73 4.79
CA LYS A 90 2.45 14.38 5.99
C LYS A 90 3.47 13.47 6.68
N ALA A 91 3.16 12.18 6.83
CA ALA A 91 4.08 11.19 7.36
C ALA A 91 5.36 11.10 6.52
N GLN A 92 5.24 11.04 5.19
CA GLN A 92 6.37 10.97 4.27
C GLN A 92 7.27 12.21 4.33
N LYS A 93 6.70 13.41 4.52
CA LYS A 93 7.48 14.64 4.70
C LYS A 93 8.31 14.61 5.97
N LEU A 94 7.82 13.97 7.05
CA LEU A 94 8.52 13.86 8.32
C LEU A 94 9.61 12.76 8.30
N ASP A 95 9.36 11.68 7.58
CA ASP A 95 10.31 10.56 7.41
C ASP A 95 10.28 10.02 5.97
N PRO A 96 10.98 10.69 5.05
CA PRO A 96 10.97 10.31 3.62
C PRO A 96 11.59 8.94 3.34
N SER A 97 12.43 8.43 4.25
CA SER A 97 13.14 7.15 4.08
C SER A 97 12.35 5.94 4.57
N ASN A 98 11.22 6.15 5.23
CA ASN A 98 10.43 5.09 5.84
C ASN A 98 9.66 4.28 4.79
N LEU A 99 10.11 3.06 4.53
CA LEU A 99 9.53 2.19 3.50
C LEU A 99 8.06 1.82 3.79
N THR A 100 7.66 1.73 5.05
CA THR A 100 6.26 1.45 5.42
C THR A 100 5.35 2.61 5.02
N ILE A 101 5.79 3.84 5.26
CA ILE A 101 5.04 5.05 4.89
C ILE A 101 4.96 5.16 3.36
N GLN A 102 6.08 4.94 2.66
CA GLN A 102 6.11 4.94 1.19
C GLN A 102 5.16 3.88 0.61
N PHE A 103 5.15 2.68 1.19
CA PHE A 103 4.24 1.61 0.77
C PHE A 103 2.78 1.98 1.01
N ASN A 104 2.43 2.48 2.20
CA ASN A 104 1.06 2.88 2.51
C ASN A 104 0.57 4.03 1.61
N LEU A 105 1.43 4.97 1.26
CA LEU A 105 1.09 6.03 0.31
C LEU A 105 0.87 5.47 -1.11
N ALA A 106 1.70 4.52 -1.54
CA ALA A 106 1.51 3.83 -2.83
C ALA A 106 0.18 3.07 -2.87
N GLU A 107 -0.17 2.37 -1.78
CA GLU A 107 -1.46 1.70 -1.61
C GLU A 107 -2.63 2.70 -1.64
N ALA A 108 -2.51 3.83 -0.97
CA ALA A 108 -3.55 4.85 -0.98
C ALA A 108 -3.81 5.42 -2.40
N HIS A 109 -2.76 5.66 -3.18
CA HIS A 109 -2.91 6.02 -4.59
C HIS A 109 -3.57 4.91 -5.40
N TYR A 110 -3.21 3.65 -5.15
CA TYR A 110 -3.79 2.50 -5.81
C TYR A 110 -5.29 2.34 -5.54
N VAL A 111 -5.68 2.42 -4.27
CA VAL A 111 -7.10 2.37 -3.84
C VAL A 111 -7.90 3.58 -4.34
N ASN A 112 -7.25 4.73 -4.50
CA ASN A 112 -7.83 5.93 -5.12
C ASN A 112 -7.90 5.85 -6.65
N HIS A 113 -7.50 4.72 -7.24
CA HIS A 113 -7.43 4.50 -8.69
C HIS A 113 -6.49 5.47 -9.44
N ASP A 114 -5.59 6.15 -8.71
CA ASP A 114 -4.51 6.92 -9.32
C ASP A 114 -3.35 5.98 -9.69
N TYR A 115 -3.62 5.17 -10.70
CA TYR A 115 -2.68 4.13 -11.12
C TYR A 115 -1.36 4.67 -11.64
N ALA A 116 -1.31 5.93 -12.09
CA ALA A 116 -0.07 6.54 -12.54
C ALA A 116 0.88 6.81 -11.36
N ARG A 117 0.38 7.43 -10.28
CA ARG A 117 1.18 7.65 -9.07
C ARG A 117 1.49 6.35 -8.35
N ALA A 118 0.52 5.43 -8.28
CA ALA A 118 0.73 4.11 -7.70
C ALA A 118 1.84 3.32 -8.44
N LEU A 119 1.81 3.27 -9.77
CA LEU A 119 2.82 2.59 -10.59
C LEU A 119 4.24 3.14 -10.32
N LYS A 120 4.37 4.47 -10.29
CA LYS A 120 5.63 5.13 -9.98
C LYS A 120 6.12 4.72 -8.59
N ALA A 121 5.28 4.85 -7.56
CA ALA A 121 5.63 4.55 -6.17
C ALA A 121 5.99 3.07 -5.97
N PHE A 122 5.23 2.13 -6.53
CA PHE A 122 5.58 0.70 -6.48
C PHE A 122 6.90 0.39 -7.22
N THR A 123 7.23 1.14 -8.27
CA THR A 123 8.50 0.99 -8.98
C THR A 123 9.67 1.46 -8.11
N GLU A 124 9.52 2.56 -7.40
CA GLU A 124 10.52 3.12 -6.49
C GLU A 124 10.75 2.22 -5.25
N LEU A 125 9.75 1.42 -4.87
CA LEU A 125 9.85 0.45 -3.78
C LEU A 125 10.57 -0.87 -4.16
N LEU A 126 10.76 -1.19 -5.42
CA LEU A 126 11.40 -2.45 -5.81
C LEU A 126 12.84 -2.60 -5.33
N PRO A 127 13.75 -1.61 -5.49
CA PRO A 127 15.14 -1.78 -5.08
C PRO A 127 15.31 -2.10 -3.59
N PRO A 128 14.63 -1.40 -2.65
CA PRO A 128 14.72 -1.74 -1.22
C PRO A 128 14.17 -3.14 -0.87
N PHE A 129 13.22 -3.66 -1.64
CA PHE A 129 12.60 -4.96 -1.40
C PHE A 129 13.12 -6.10 -2.30
N LYS A 130 14.17 -5.88 -3.10
CA LYS A 130 14.65 -6.83 -4.13
C LYS A 130 14.88 -8.25 -3.64
N ASP A 131 15.31 -8.41 -2.38
CA ASP A 131 15.62 -9.70 -1.76
C ASP A 131 14.47 -10.20 -0.84
N ASN A 132 13.30 -9.54 -0.87
CA ASN A 132 12.14 -9.93 -0.09
C ASN A 132 11.20 -10.82 -0.93
N PRO A 133 11.13 -12.15 -0.65
CA PRO A 133 10.38 -13.08 -1.49
C PRO A 133 8.86 -12.87 -1.45
N GLY A 134 8.33 -12.21 -0.41
CA GLY A 134 6.90 -11.90 -0.32
C GLY A 134 6.54 -10.56 -0.96
N MET A 135 7.36 -9.52 -0.70
CA MET A 135 7.06 -8.16 -1.15
C MET A 135 7.36 -7.94 -2.63
N THR A 136 8.48 -8.46 -3.13
CA THR A 136 8.87 -8.22 -4.53
C THR A 136 7.83 -8.71 -5.53
N PRO A 137 7.32 -9.96 -5.46
CA PRO A 137 6.26 -10.40 -6.35
C PRO A 137 4.96 -9.60 -6.20
N LEU A 138 4.60 -9.21 -4.98
CA LEU A 138 3.40 -8.40 -4.73
C LEU A 138 3.52 -6.99 -5.36
N LEU A 139 4.66 -6.31 -5.20
CA LEU A 139 4.93 -5.02 -5.83
C LEU A 139 4.87 -5.12 -7.36
N GLN A 140 5.48 -6.16 -7.94
CA GLN A 140 5.43 -6.43 -9.38
C GLN A 140 3.99 -6.69 -9.86
N PHE A 141 3.21 -7.44 -9.08
CA PHE A 141 1.81 -7.71 -9.40
C PHE A 141 0.95 -6.43 -9.38
N LYS A 142 1.12 -5.57 -8.38
CA LYS A 142 0.43 -4.28 -8.34
C LYS A 142 0.86 -3.36 -9.49
N ARG A 143 2.13 -3.38 -9.90
CA ARG A 143 2.61 -2.69 -11.11
C ARG A 143 1.95 -3.24 -12.37
N TYR A 144 1.79 -4.57 -12.48
CA TYR A 144 1.08 -5.21 -13.59
C TYR A 144 -0.36 -4.70 -13.69
N ILE A 145 -1.10 -4.69 -12.58
CA ILE A 145 -2.47 -4.18 -12.56
C ILE A 145 -2.49 -2.69 -12.96
N CYS A 146 -1.61 -1.86 -12.40
CA CYS A 146 -1.51 -0.45 -12.78
C CYS A 146 -1.24 -0.29 -14.30
N ALA A 147 -0.30 -1.05 -14.86
CA ALA A 147 0.00 -1.01 -16.28
C ALA A 147 -1.22 -1.38 -17.15
N ARG A 148 -1.99 -2.40 -16.73
CA ARG A 148 -3.24 -2.80 -17.39
C ARG A 148 -4.31 -1.70 -17.32
N LYS A 149 -4.48 -1.05 -16.17
CA LYS A 149 -5.44 0.04 -15.96
C LYS A 149 -5.08 1.32 -16.73
N LEU A 150 -3.80 1.53 -17.00
CA LEU A 150 -3.28 2.67 -17.78
C LEU A 150 -3.20 2.38 -19.29
N ASP A 151 -3.62 1.20 -19.75
CA ASP A 151 -3.42 0.70 -21.13
C ASP A 151 -1.94 0.74 -21.59
N ASN A 152 -1.00 0.63 -20.63
CA ASN A 152 0.43 0.53 -20.90
C ASN A 152 0.77 -0.91 -21.32
N ARG A 153 0.42 -1.26 -22.55
CA ARG A 153 0.56 -2.63 -23.10
C ARG A 153 1.99 -3.15 -23.11
N PRO A 154 3.03 -2.36 -23.47
CA PRO A 154 4.41 -2.86 -23.41
C PRO A 154 4.81 -3.30 -22.01
N LEU A 155 4.59 -2.45 -21.00
CA LEU A 155 4.91 -2.78 -19.60
C LEU A 155 4.05 -3.94 -19.06
N ALA A 156 2.75 -3.95 -19.39
CA ALA A 156 1.87 -5.04 -18.97
C ALA A 156 2.37 -6.39 -19.52
N LYS A 157 2.83 -6.43 -20.78
CA LYS A 157 3.36 -7.66 -21.41
C LYS A 157 4.70 -8.10 -20.83
N GLU A 158 5.55 -7.15 -20.47
CA GLU A 158 6.80 -7.44 -19.75
C GLU A 158 6.50 -8.08 -18.39
N LEU A 159 5.64 -7.43 -17.59
CA LEU A 159 5.28 -7.87 -16.24
C LEU A 159 4.50 -9.20 -16.24
N GLU A 160 3.68 -9.47 -17.24
CA GLU A 160 2.91 -10.71 -17.39
C GLU A 160 3.78 -11.97 -17.35
N ASN A 161 5.01 -11.89 -17.85
CA ASN A 161 5.92 -13.03 -17.98
C ASN A 161 7.05 -13.07 -16.94
N LEU A 162 6.96 -12.26 -15.87
CA LEU A 162 8.02 -12.18 -14.85
C LEU A 162 8.17 -13.48 -14.04
N TYR A 163 7.06 -14.17 -13.80
CA TYR A 163 7.02 -15.41 -13.01
C TYR A 163 6.28 -16.49 -13.78
N GLY A 164 6.74 -17.72 -13.63
CA GLY A 164 6.15 -18.92 -14.20
C GLY A 164 5.37 -19.75 -13.17
N PRO A 165 4.75 -20.86 -13.61
CA PRO A 165 3.94 -21.70 -12.74
C PRO A 165 4.74 -22.47 -11.69
N MET A 166 6.08 -22.52 -11.80
CA MET A 166 6.98 -23.23 -10.89
C MET A 166 7.65 -22.30 -9.88
N ASP A 167 7.44 -20.99 -10.00
CA ASP A 167 7.99 -20.01 -9.04
C ASP A 167 7.18 -20.04 -7.74
N ASP A 168 7.86 -19.88 -6.61
CA ASP A 168 7.26 -19.92 -5.27
C ASP A 168 6.53 -18.59 -4.94
N THR A 169 5.56 -18.26 -5.80
CA THR A 169 4.71 -17.07 -5.63
C THR A 169 3.36 -17.25 -6.35
N PRO A 170 2.25 -16.74 -5.80
CA PRO A 170 0.95 -16.77 -6.47
C PRO A 170 0.87 -15.92 -7.76
N TYR A 171 1.90 -15.16 -8.06
CA TYR A 171 1.94 -14.18 -9.15
C TYR A 171 1.42 -14.74 -10.48
N TYR A 172 1.97 -15.86 -10.94
CA TYR A 172 1.61 -16.45 -12.22
C TYR A 172 0.11 -16.73 -12.32
N TYR A 173 -0.43 -17.47 -11.36
CA TYR A 173 -1.83 -17.88 -11.36
C TYR A 173 -2.77 -16.68 -11.22
N CYS A 174 -2.44 -15.70 -10.38
CA CYS A 174 -3.23 -14.47 -10.24
C CYS A 174 -3.18 -13.61 -11.51
N THR A 175 -2.04 -13.56 -12.19
CA THR A 175 -1.90 -12.87 -13.49
C THR A 175 -2.74 -13.55 -14.57
N GLN A 176 -2.70 -14.91 -14.66
CA GLN A 176 -3.54 -15.67 -15.58
C GLN A 176 -5.04 -15.48 -15.27
N ALA A 177 -5.42 -15.42 -13.99
CA ALA A 177 -6.78 -15.12 -13.60
C ALA A 177 -7.24 -13.74 -14.10
N ILE A 178 -6.41 -12.71 -14.00
CA ILE A 178 -6.71 -11.37 -14.55
C ILE A 178 -6.94 -11.43 -16.06
N ILE A 179 -6.06 -12.12 -16.79
CA ILE A 179 -6.15 -12.26 -18.25
C ILE A 179 -7.46 -12.92 -18.64
N LYS A 180 -7.81 -14.03 -17.99
CA LYS A 180 -9.05 -14.79 -18.25
C LYS A 180 -10.28 -13.94 -17.90
N PHE A 181 -10.28 -13.30 -16.74
CA PHE A 181 -11.39 -12.46 -16.30
C PHE A 181 -11.65 -11.28 -17.24
N MET A 182 -10.59 -10.58 -17.67
CA MET A 182 -10.70 -9.49 -18.64
C MET A 182 -11.09 -9.96 -20.04
N GLY A 183 -10.79 -11.20 -20.39
CA GLY A 183 -11.26 -11.87 -21.60
C GLY A 183 -12.72 -12.37 -21.54
N GLY A 184 -13.40 -12.20 -20.40
CA GLY A 184 -14.79 -12.62 -20.20
C GLY A 184 -14.94 -14.08 -19.74
N ASP A 185 -13.87 -14.84 -19.63
CA ASP A 185 -13.86 -16.25 -19.20
C ASP A 185 -13.72 -16.34 -17.67
N LYS A 186 -14.85 -16.16 -16.98
CA LYS A 186 -14.90 -16.14 -15.51
C LYS A 186 -14.58 -17.51 -14.91
N ASP A 187 -14.99 -18.58 -15.55
CA ASP A 187 -14.80 -19.95 -15.06
C ASP A 187 -13.31 -20.31 -15.10
N ALA A 188 -12.63 -20.05 -16.22
CA ALA A 188 -11.20 -20.25 -16.31
C ALA A 188 -10.41 -19.31 -15.36
N ALA A 189 -10.88 -18.08 -15.10
CA ALA A 189 -10.28 -17.21 -14.12
C ALA A 189 -10.37 -17.79 -12.71
N GLN A 190 -11.53 -18.31 -12.33
CA GLN A 190 -11.74 -18.95 -11.04
C GLN A 190 -10.88 -20.21 -10.88
N GLU A 191 -10.71 -21.00 -11.94
CA GLU A 191 -9.84 -22.19 -11.92
C GLU A 191 -8.38 -21.81 -11.64
N GLN A 192 -7.88 -20.70 -12.20
CA GLN A 192 -6.56 -20.18 -11.91
C GLN A 192 -6.41 -19.79 -10.44
N LEU A 193 -7.37 -19.10 -9.86
CA LEU A 193 -7.35 -18.74 -8.43
C LEU A 193 -7.39 -19.98 -7.52
N LEU A 194 -8.21 -20.98 -7.85
CA LEU A 194 -8.25 -22.25 -7.13
C LEU A 194 -6.92 -23.00 -7.22
N SER A 195 -6.24 -22.92 -8.36
CA SER A 195 -4.90 -23.49 -8.53
C SER A 195 -3.86 -22.76 -7.67
N ALA A 196 -3.90 -21.43 -7.60
CA ALA A 196 -3.07 -20.65 -6.69
C ALA A 196 -3.28 -21.06 -5.22
N ILE A 197 -4.54 -21.20 -4.78
CA ILE A 197 -4.89 -21.64 -3.41
C ILE A 197 -4.31 -23.01 -3.09
N ARG A 198 -4.46 -23.98 -4.01
CA ARG A 198 -3.98 -25.35 -3.81
C ARG A 198 -2.47 -25.46 -3.76
N ILE A 199 -1.77 -24.70 -4.61
CA ILE A 199 -0.30 -24.78 -4.75
C ILE A 199 0.40 -24.01 -3.63
N HIS A 200 -0.10 -22.85 -3.25
CA HIS A 200 0.57 -21.95 -2.30
C HIS A 200 0.03 -22.06 -0.85
N GLY A 201 -0.68 -23.11 -0.51
CA GLY A 201 -0.99 -23.44 0.89
C GLY A 201 -2.23 -22.77 1.48
N GLY A 202 -3.18 -22.37 0.64
CA GLY A 202 -4.49 -21.89 1.09
C GLY A 202 -4.83 -20.45 0.71
N THR A 203 -6.02 -20.01 1.10
CA THR A 203 -6.55 -18.67 0.75
C THR A 203 -5.71 -17.53 1.33
N SER A 204 -5.14 -17.70 2.53
CA SER A 204 -4.29 -16.68 3.18
C SER A 204 -3.02 -16.38 2.38
N ALA A 205 -2.45 -17.37 1.69
CA ALA A 205 -1.24 -17.20 0.89
C ALA A 205 -1.44 -16.30 -0.34
N ILE A 206 -2.67 -16.26 -0.89
CA ILE A 206 -3.01 -15.43 -2.05
C ILE A 206 -3.77 -14.16 -1.69
N GLN A 207 -4.05 -13.93 -0.40
CA GLN A 207 -4.93 -12.85 0.07
C GLN A 207 -4.49 -11.48 -0.47
N ALA A 208 -3.22 -11.13 -0.34
CA ALA A 208 -2.71 -9.83 -0.79
C ALA A 208 -2.86 -9.62 -2.31
N PHE A 209 -2.79 -10.70 -3.10
CA PHE A 209 -2.99 -10.66 -4.55
C PHE A 209 -4.48 -10.49 -4.91
N THR A 210 -5.38 -11.22 -4.23
CA THR A 210 -6.82 -11.10 -4.45
C THR A 210 -7.37 -9.76 -3.95
N ASP A 211 -6.84 -9.23 -2.85
CA ASP A 211 -7.17 -7.89 -2.37
C ASP A 211 -6.78 -6.82 -3.42
N ALA A 212 -5.58 -6.93 -3.99
CA ALA A 212 -5.15 -6.03 -5.06
C ALA A 212 -6.09 -6.10 -6.29
N MET A 213 -6.54 -7.29 -6.68
CA MET A 213 -7.50 -7.44 -7.78
C MET A 213 -8.87 -6.84 -7.44
N THR A 214 -9.33 -7.01 -6.20
CA THR A 214 -10.61 -6.50 -5.71
C THR A 214 -10.61 -4.98 -5.64
N GLU A 215 -9.57 -4.38 -5.07
CA GLU A 215 -9.41 -2.92 -5.00
C GLU A 215 -9.30 -2.27 -6.39
N ALA A 216 -8.74 -2.97 -7.35
CA ALA A 216 -8.75 -2.52 -8.76
C ALA A 216 -10.08 -2.76 -9.49
N GLY A 217 -11.10 -3.35 -8.83
CA GLY A 217 -12.38 -3.68 -9.44
C GLY A 217 -12.27 -4.76 -10.54
N ILE A 218 -11.28 -5.64 -10.47
CA ILE A 218 -11.13 -6.81 -11.34
C ILE A 218 -11.95 -7.96 -10.80
N LEU A 219 -11.85 -8.24 -9.50
CA LEU A 219 -12.72 -9.18 -8.81
C LEU A 219 -13.89 -8.44 -8.15
N PRO A 220 -15.08 -9.08 -8.06
CA PRO A 220 -16.18 -8.51 -7.31
C PRO A 220 -15.82 -8.43 -5.82
N SER A 221 -16.19 -7.31 -5.18
CA SER A 221 -16.05 -7.19 -3.74
C SER A 221 -16.93 -8.24 -3.05
N PRO A 222 -16.43 -8.94 -2.02
CA PRO A 222 -17.23 -9.88 -1.23
C PRO A 222 -18.42 -9.19 -0.54
N TYR A 223 -18.43 -7.86 -0.47
CA TYR A 223 -19.51 -7.05 0.10
C TYR A 223 -20.50 -6.52 -0.94
N GLY A 224 -20.47 -7.03 -2.18
CA GLY A 224 -21.54 -6.84 -3.17
C GLY A 224 -21.71 -5.43 -3.75
N GLN A 225 -20.77 -4.52 -3.58
CA GLN A 225 -20.82 -3.20 -4.22
C GLN A 225 -19.59 -2.96 -5.09
N THR A 226 -19.79 -3.05 -6.41
CA THR A 226 -18.95 -2.28 -7.34
C THR A 226 -19.32 -0.82 -7.13
N VAL A 227 -18.40 -0.01 -6.56
CA VAL A 227 -18.58 1.44 -6.54
C VAL A 227 -18.63 1.89 -8.00
N PRO A 228 -19.70 2.56 -8.46
CA PRO A 228 -19.73 3.12 -9.80
C PRO A 228 -18.61 4.15 -9.90
N THR A 229 -17.67 3.93 -10.79
CA THR A 229 -16.71 4.95 -11.18
C THR A 229 -17.44 6.01 -11.99
N GLU A 230 -17.99 7.02 -11.34
CA GLU A 230 -18.31 8.27 -12.03
C GLU A 230 -17.01 8.87 -12.52
N GLN A 231 -16.77 8.75 -13.82
CA GLN A 231 -15.78 9.58 -14.49
C GLN A 231 -16.20 11.05 -14.31
N PRO A 232 -15.30 11.94 -13.87
CA PRO A 232 -15.63 13.37 -13.86
C PRO A 232 -15.98 13.76 -15.30
N ALA A 233 -17.19 14.27 -15.46
CA ALA A 233 -17.70 14.77 -16.72
C ALA A 233 -16.70 15.77 -17.30
N LYS A 234 -16.23 15.52 -18.51
CA LYS A 234 -15.51 16.51 -19.30
C LYS A 234 -16.43 17.71 -19.49
N THR A 235 -16.23 18.75 -18.70
CA THR A 235 -16.87 20.04 -18.91
C THR A 235 -16.28 20.65 -20.19
N GLY A 236 -16.93 20.37 -21.29
CA GLY A 236 -16.72 21.07 -22.54
C GLY A 236 -17.23 22.50 -22.38
N LEU A 237 -16.29 23.42 -22.14
CA LEU A 237 -16.53 24.85 -22.36
C LEU A 237 -16.46 25.12 -23.87
N GLU A 238 -17.61 24.93 -24.55
CA GLU A 238 -17.83 25.53 -25.84
C GLU A 238 -17.98 27.04 -25.69
N LYS A 239 -16.97 27.76 -26.16
CA LYS A 239 -17.08 29.18 -26.43
C LYS A 239 -18.15 29.39 -27.50
N ARG A 240 -19.27 30.06 -27.16
CA ARG A 240 -20.11 30.75 -28.12
C ARG A 240 -19.85 32.24 -28.04
N ARG A 241 -19.67 32.78 -29.21
CA ARG A 241 -19.49 34.19 -29.57
C ARG A 241 -20.52 35.12 -28.94
#